data_a5dbac36b4590056f99ad1a56c1231a4
#
_entry.id   a5dbac36b4590056f99ad1a56c1231a4
#
_cell.length_a   1.000
_cell.length_b   1.000
_cell.length_c   1.000
_cell.angle_alpha   90.00
_cell.angle_beta   90.00
_cell.angle_gamma   90.00
#
_symmetry.space_group_name_H-M   'P 1'
#
loop_
_entity.id
_entity.type
_entity.pdbx_description
1 polymer ?
#
loop_
_entity_poly.entity_id
_entity_poly.type
_entity_poly.pdbx_seq_one_letter_code
_entity_poly.pdbx_strand_id
1 'polypeptide(L)'
;HHILTASDDGTARIWDATTGDNTLTLTHTDWVRAVAWSPDGHHILTASDDGTARIWDATTGDNTLTLTHTDWVRAVAWSPDGHHILTASDDGTARIWDATKGEQVRFFIAVLPEGECAVLTPDQTRVIGASPYAWRWLGRYAKHPGGALERIPVEIDGPLPPLGLGAMIE
;
A
#
# COMPACT_ATOMS: atom_id res chain seq x y z
N HIS A 1 21.96 11.18 15.04
CA HIS A 1 20.93 11.77 14.17
C HIS A 1 21.21 11.33 12.74
N HIS A 2 20.18 10.80 12.05
CA HIS A 2 20.29 10.31 10.68
C HIS A 2 19.30 11.02 9.75
N ILE A 3 19.71 11.19 8.51
CA ILE A 3 18.86 11.67 7.41
C ILE A 3 18.61 10.48 6.48
N LEU A 4 17.39 10.37 5.98
CA LEU A 4 16.99 9.35 5.02
C LEU A 4 16.61 10.01 3.70
N THR A 5 17.16 9.52 2.60
CA THR A 5 16.88 10.04 1.25
C THR A 5 16.43 8.93 0.32
N ALA A 6 15.56 9.27 -0.63
CA ALA A 6 15.16 8.45 -1.76
C ALA A 6 15.66 9.07 -3.07
N SER A 7 15.98 8.24 -4.06
CA SER A 7 16.55 8.71 -5.31
C SER A 7 16.04 7.90 -6.51
N ASP A 8 15.98 8.57 -7.66
CA ASP A 8 15.72 7.96 -8.96
C ASP A 8 16.90 7.07 -9.44
N ASP A 9 18.03 7.03 -8.69
CA ASP A 9 19.12 6.09 -8.96
C ASP A 9 18.84 4.65 -8.47
N GLY A 10 17.62 4.41 -7.95
CA GLY A 10 17.21 3.11 -7.41
C GLY A 10 17.66 2.88 -5.97
N THR A 11 18.18 3.90 -5.28
CA THR A 11 18.65 3.73 -3.91
C THR A 11 17.90 4.61 -2.91
N ALA A 12 17.75 4.09 -1.69
CA ALA A 12 17.55 4.89 -0.50
C ALA A 12 18.84 4.89 0.32
N ARG A 13 19.18 6.00 0.94
CA ARG A 13 20.42 6.13 1.72
C ARG A 13 20.17 6.73 3.08
N ILE A 14 20.93 6.21 4.05
CA ILE A 14 21.03 6.77 5.39
C ILE A 14 22.32 7.54 5.49
N TRP A 15 22.24 8.74 6.05
CA TRP A 15 23.36 9.65 6.21
C TRP A 15 23.52 10.02 7.69
N ASP A 16 24.74 10.10 8.17
CA ASP A 16 25.01 10.77 9.45
C ASP A 16 24.79 12.28 9.29
N ALA A 17 23.83 12.82 10.05
CA ALA A 17 23.47 14.24 9.95
C ALA A 17 24.58 15.19 10.46
N THR A 18 25.59 14.68 11.18
CA THR A 18 26.69 15.47 11.73
C THR A 18 27.88 15.54 10.77
N THR A 19 28.23 14.38 10.17
CA THR A 19 29.41 14.28 9.31
C THR A 19 29.05 14.41 7.83
N GLY A 20 27.81 14.11 7.45
CA GLY A 20 27.36 14.04 6.06
C GLY A 20 27.75 12.73 5.36
N ASP A 21 28.32 11.76 6.10
CA ASP A 21 28.75 10.49 5.54
C ASP A 21 27.54 9.58 5.26
N ASN A 22 27.60 8.85 4.14
CA ASN A 22 26.66 7.76 3.87
C ASN A 22 26.97 6.56 4.77
N THR A 23 26.02 6.16 5.60
CA THR A 23 26.18 5.02 6.51
C THR A 23 25.62 3.73 5.94
N LEU A 24 24.52 3.79 5.19
CA LEU A 24 23.90 2.64 4.54
C LEU A 24 23.29 3.03 3.18
N THR A 25 23.33 2.07 2.24
CA THR A 25 22.66 2.17 0.94
C THR A 25 21.74 0.98 0.75
N LEU A 26 20.46 1.25 0.55
CA LEU A 26 19.38 0.28 0.35
C LEU A 26 18.99 0.30 -1.13
N THR A 27 19.05 -0.86 -1.82
CA THR A 27 18.94 -0.91 -3.27
C THR A 27 17.65 -1.57 -3.74
N HIS A 28 16.95 -0.90 -4.63
CA HIS A 28 15.86 -1.39 -5.46
C HIS A 28 16.31 -1.57 -6.91
N THR A 29 15.49 -2.21 -7.74
CA THR A 29 15.80 -2.39 -9.17
C THR A 29 15.28 -1.24 -10.05
N ASP A 30 14.54 -0.29 -9.46
CA ASP A 30 14.02 0.91 -10.11
C ASP A 30 13.93 2.05 -9.08
N TRP A 31 13.50 3.20 -9.51
CA TRP A 31 13.44 4.45 -8.75
C TRP A 31 12.79 4.28 -7.38
N VAL A 32 13.39 4.85 -6.34
CA VAL A 32 12.81 4.89 -5.00
C VAL A 32 12.03 6.19 -4.83
N ARG A 33 10.72 6.06 -4.62
CA ARG A 33 9.77 7.19 -4.60
C ARG A 33 9.53 7.75 -3.21
N ALA A 34 9.52 6.90 -2.21
CA ALA A 34 9.26 7.31 -0.84
C ALA A 34 10.04 6.46 0.15
N VAL A 35 10.35 7.09 1.28
CA VAL A 35 11.06 6.46 2.41
C VAL A 35 10.49 6.97 3.72
N ALA A 36 10.47 6.12 4.73
CA ALA A 36 10.01 6.47 6.07
C ALA A 36 10.74 5.66 7.14
N TRP A 37 11.04 6.30 8.27
CA TRP A 37 11.47 5.61 9.48
C TRP A 37 10.28 4.97 10.18
N SER A 38 10.49 3.77 10.75
CA SER A 38 9.55 3.21 11.71
C SER A 38 9.48 4.08 12.98
N PRO A 39 8.35 4.08 13.71
CA PRO A 39 8.21 4.88 14.91
C PRO A 39 9.26 4.58 15.99
N ASP A 40 9.75 3.35 16.04
CA ASP A 40 10.80 2.91 16.98
C ASP A 40 12.24 3.22 16.49
N GLY A 41 12.39 3.66 15.22
CA GLY A 41 13.67 3.98 14.60
C GLY A 41 14.55 2.79 14.24
N HIS A 42 14.03 1.55 14.33
CA HIS A 42 14.81 0.34 14.03
C HIS A 42 14.68 -0.13 12.58
N HIS A 43 13.66 0.33 11.87
CA HIS A 43 13.40 -0.08 10.50
C HIS A 43 13.22 1.10 9.56
N ILE A 44 13.47 0.85 8.29
CA ILE A 44 13.21 1.77 7.18
C ILE A 44 12.21 1.12 6.24
N LEU A 45 11.25 1.91 5.79
CA LEU A 45 10.27 1.53 4.79
C LEU A 45 10.57 2.32 3.51
N THR A 46 10.61 1.62 2.38
CA THR A 46 10.83 2.23 1.06
C THR A 46 9.71 1.85 0.11
N ALA A 47 9.41 2.73 -0.86
CA ALA A 47 8.52 2.49 -1.98
C ALA A 47 9.27 2.69 -3.30
N SER A 48 9.06 1.81 -4.28
CA SER A 48 9.78 1.87 -5.55
C SER A 48 8.88 1.61 -6.75
N ASP A 49 9.32 2.15 -7.90
CA ASP A 49 8.75 1.85 -9.22
C ASP A 49 9.02 0.40 -9.65
N ASP A 50 9.83 -0.37 -8.90
CA ASP A 50 9.97 -1.81 -9.10
C ASP A 50 8.74 -2.63 -8.67
N GLY A 51 7.66 -1.96 -8.25
CA GLY A 51 6.42 -2.59 -7.80
C GLY A 51 6.48 -3.09 -6.36
N THR A 52 7.52 -2.74 -5.60
CA THR A 52 7.66 -3.21 -4.23
C THR A 52 7.75 -2.07 -3.22
N ALA A 53 7.17 -2.32 -2.04
CA ALA A 53 7.60 -1.64 -0.83
C ALA A 53 8.43 -2.63 0.00
N ARG A 54 9.49 -2.15 0.64
CA ARG A 54 10.39 -3.02 1.42
C ARG A 54 10.64 -2.45 2.81
N ILE A 55 10.77 -3.38 3.77
CA ILE A 55 11.22 -3.07 5.13
C ILE A 55 12.67 -3.52 5.25
N TRP A 56 13.49 -2.67 5.81
CA TRP A 56 14.92 -2.87 6.00
C TRP A 56 15.29 -2.70 7.46
N ASP A 57 16.21 -3.49 7.97
CA ASP A 57 16.86 -3.22 9.25
C ASP A 57 17.75 -1.98 9.13
N ALA A 58 17.53 -1.00 9.97
CA ALA A 58 18.22 0.29 9.89
C ALA A 58 19.70 0.23 10.34
N THR A 59 20.13 -0.89 10.94
CA THR A 59 21.49 -1.08 11.42
C THR A 59 22.33 -1.86 10.41
N THR A 60 21.74 -2.95 9.86
CA THR A 60 22.48 -3.86 8.96
C THR A 60 22.24 -3.53 7.48
N GLY A 61 21.11 -2.89 7.12
CA GLY A 61 20.70 -2.67 5.75
C GLY A 61 20.07 -3.92 5.10
N ASP A 62 19.81 -4.97 5.88
CA ASP A 62 19.18 -6.18 5.37
C ASP A 62 17.69 -5.94 5.06
N ASN A 63 17.24 -6.47 3.91
CA ASN A 63 15.83 -6.51 3.60
C ASN A 63 15.14 -7.58 4.47
N THR A 64 14.22 -7.15 5.34
CA THR A 64 13.48 -8.05 6.24
C THR A 64 12.15 -8.50 5.65
N LEU A 65 11.46 -7.61 4.90
CA LEU A 65 10.19 -7.92 4.24
C LEU A 65 10.06 -7.22 2.90
N THR A 66 9.37 -7.87 1.96
CA THR A 66 9.00 -7.30 0.66
C THR A 66 7.49 -7.41 0.46
N LEU A 67 6.86 -6.25 0.24
CA LEU A 67 5.43 -6.10 0.00
C LEU A 67 5.21 -5.81 -1.48
N THR A 68 4.47 -6.67 -2.20
CA THR A 68 4.39 -6.61 -3.66
C THR A 68 3.06 -6.04 -4.14
N HIS A 69 3.15 -5.12 -5.07
CA HIS A 69 2.08 -4.60 -5.92
C HIS A 69 2.29 -5.03 -7.37
N THR A 70 1.28 -4.84 -8.21
CA THR A 70 1.36 -5.17 -9.64
C THR A 70 1.84 -4.00 -10.51
N ASP A 71 2.02 -2.82 -9.91
CA ASP A 71 2.55 -1.61 -10.55
C ASP A 71 3.33 -0.78 -9.51
N TRP A 72 3.86 0.34 -9.93
CA TRP A 72 4.71 1.23 -9.15
C TRP A 72 4.14 1.58 -7.78
N VAL A 73 4.94 1.50 -6.73
CA VAL A 73 4.53 1.93 -5.39
C VAL A 73 4.97 3.37 -5.17
N ARG A 74 3.99 4.26 -5.03
CA ARG A 74 4.18 5.72 -4.97
C ARG A 74 4.40 6.27 -3.59
N ALA A 75 3.73 5.66 -2.59
CA ALA A 75 3.76 6.17 -1.23
C ALA A 75 3.69 5.02 -0.22
N VAL A 76 4.30 5.27 0.92
CA VAL A 76 4.30 4.36 2.07
C VAL A 76 4.21 5.16 3.36
N ALA A 77 3.59 4.57 4.36
CA ALA A 77 3.54 5.12 5.71
C ALA A 77 3.47 4.01 6.76
N TRP A 78 4.06 4.26 7.92
CA TRP A 78 3.87 3.46 9.12
C TRP A 78 2.63 3.92 9.88
N SER A 79 1.92 2.99 10.52
CA SER A 79 0.99 3.35 11.58
C SER A 79 1.76 3.88 12.79
N PRO A 80 1.15 4.76 13.60
CA PRO A 80 1.83 5.36 14.76
C PRO A 80 2.31 4.33 15.79
N ASP A 81 1.67 3.17 15.87
CA ASP A 81 2.03 2.06 16.76
C ASP A 81 3.11 1.14 16.19
N GLY A 82 3.50 1.33 14.91
CA GLY A 82 4.51 0.52 14.22
C GLY A 82 4.04 -0.88 13.81
N HIS A 83 2.76 -1.23 14.03
CA HIS A 83 2.26 -2.58 13.74
C HIS A 83 1.79 -2.77 12.29
N HIS A 84 1.46 -1.67 11.61
CA HIS A 84 0.92 -1.72 10.25
C HIS A 84 1.68 -0.78 9.31
N ILE A 85 1.59 -1.12 8.04
CA ILE A 85 2.11 -0.32 6.93
C ILE A 85 0.98 -0.05 5.95
N LEU A 86 0.88 1.19 5.48
CA LEU A 86 0.05 1.59 4.36
C LEU A 86 0.94 1.77 3.13
N THR A 87 0.55 1.18 2.01
CA THR A 87 1.16 1.41 0.70
C THR A 87 0.12 1.93 -0.28
N ALA A 88 0.53 2.79 -1.22
CA ALA A 88 -0.30 3.25 -2.33
C ALA A 88 0.44 3.03 -3.65
N SER A 89 -0.25 2.46 -4.65
CA SER A 89 0.33 2.03 -5.92
C SER A 89 -0.49 2.51 -7.11
N ASP A 90 0.20 2.64 -8.26
CA ASP A 90 -0.42 2.90 -9.56
C ASP A 90 -1.25 1.71 -10.06
N ASP A 91 -1.19 0.54 -9.36
CA ASP A 91 -2.13 -0.56 -9.58
C ASP A 91 -3.58 -0.21 -9.18
N GLY A 92 -3.82 1.04 -8.76
CA GLY A 92 -5.13 1.56 -8.35
C GLY A 92 -5.51 1.17 -6.94
N THR A 93 -4.56 0.68 -6.13
CA THR A 93 -4.85 0.21 -4.79
C THR A 93 -4.03 0.89 -3.70
N ALA A 94 -4.64 1.03 -2.53
CA ALA A 94 -3.92 1.23 -1.28
C ALA A 94 -4.14 -0.01 -0.40
N ARG A 95 -3.08 -0.51 0.22
CA ARG A 95 -3.10 -1.75 1.01
C ARG A 95 -2.54 -1.52 2.39
N ILE A 96 -3.13 -2.23 3.37
CA ILE A 96 -2.62 -2.25 4.75
C ILE A 96 -2.00 -3.62 4.99
N TRP A 97 -0.79 -3.63 5.56
CA TRP A 97 0.01 -4.81 5.80
C TRP A 97 0.38 -4.93 7.28
N ASP A 98 0.46 -6.14 7.79
CA ASP A 98 1.12 -6.44 9.06
C ASP A 98 2.63 -6.24 8.89
N ALA A 99 3.20 -5.35 9.70
CA ALA A 99 4.60 -4.96 9.58
C ALA A 99 5.60 -6.07 9.96
N THR A 100 5.13 -7.09 10.68
CA THR A 100 5.97 -8.21 11.13
C THR A 100 5.93 -9.37 10.17
N LYS A 101 4.75 -9.67 9.61
CA LYS A 101 4.52 -10.85 8.78
C LYS A 101 4.57 -10.54 7.29
N GLY A 102 4.38 -9.27 6.88
CA GLY A 102 4.19 -8.88 5.49
C GLY A 102 2.89 -9.37 4.88
N GLU A 103 1.95 -9.82 5.70
CA GLU A 103 0.62 -10.25 5.25
C GLU A 103 -0.29 -9.04 5.07
N GLN A 104 -1.08 -9.05 4.01
CA GLN A 104 -2.10 -8.02 3.83
C GLN A 104 -3.19 -8.17 4.88
N VAL A 105 -3.38 -7.12 5.69
CA VAL A 105 -4.37 -7.11 6.77
C VAL A 105 -5.70 -6.59 6.23
N ARG A 106 -6.76 -7.23 6.56
CA ARG A 106 -8.21 -6.93 6.47
C ARG A 106 -8.75 -6.18 5.26
N PHE A 107 -8.04 -5.20 4.63
CA PHE A 107 -8.67 -4.30 3.67
C PHE A 107 -7.79 -4.02 2.45
N PHE A 108 -8.44 -4.04 1.31
CA PHE A 108 -7.94 -3.58 0.05
C PHE A 108 -8.73 -2.30 -0.29
N ILE A 109 -8.05 -1.18 -0.45
CA ILE A 109 -8.70 0.08 -0.80
C ILE A 109 -8.53 0.29 -2.30
N ALA A 110 -9.61 0.13 -3.06
CA ALA A 110 -9.62 0.50 -4.47
C ALA A 110 -9.82 2.02 -4.59
N VAL A 111 -8.86 2.68 -5.21
CA VAL A 111 -9.01 4.08 -5.63
C VAL A 111 -9.71 4.08 -6.97
N LEU A 112 -10.88 4.70 -7.02
CA LEU A 112 -11.76 4.75 -8.18
C LEU A 112 -11.68 6.13 -8.86
N PRO A 113 -12.13 6.24 -10.12
CA PRO A 113 -12.20 7.54 -10.79
C PRO A 113 -13.01 8.57 -9.98
N GLU A 114 -12.76 9.86 -10.27
CA GLU A 114 -13.43 11.00 -9.62
C GLU A 114 -13.16 11.12 -8.10
N GLY A 115 -12.09 10.47 -7.60
CA GLY A 115 -11.73 10.52 -6.18
C GLY A 115 -12.59 9.64 -5.28
N GLU A 116 -13.42 8.78 -5.85
CA GLU A 116 -14.19 7.80 -5.10
C GLU A 116 -13.28 6.67 -4.61
N CYS A 117 -13.70 5.97 -3.56
CA CYS A 117 -12.97 4.82 -3.04
C CYS A 117 -13.90 3.72 -2.56
N ALA A 118 -13.41 2.49 -2.56
CA ALA A 118 -14.08 1.35 -1.99
C ALA A 118 -13.10 0.52 -1.16
N VAL A 119 -13.60 -0.01 -0.04
CA VAL A 119 -12.86 -0.92 0.83
C VAL A 119 -13.39 -2.33 0.60
N LEU A 120 -12.50 -3.23 0.25
CA LEU A 120 -12.82 -4.62 -0.03
C LEU A 120 -12.17 -5.56 0.99
N THR A 121 -12.69 -6.78 1.08
CA THR A 121 -12.01 -7.88 1.76
C THR A 121 -10.66 -8.20 1.09
N PRO A 122 -9.66 -8.79 1.80
CA PRO A 122 -8.34 -9.09 1.23
C PRO A 122 -8.41 -9.96 -0.03
N ASP A 123 -9.38 -10.87 -0.11
CA ASP A 123 -9.64 -11.69 -1.29
C ASP A 123 -10.38 -10.96 -2.42
N GLN A 124 -10.68 -9.67 -2.22
CA GLN A 124 -11.38 -8.77 -3.16
C GLN A 124 -12.79 -9.26 -3.59
N THR A 125 -13.39 -10.17 -2.84
CA THR A 125 -14.69 -10.77 -3.18
C THR A 125 -15.87 -9.97 -2.66
N ARG A 126 -15.67 -9.12 -1.64
CA ARG A 126 -16.73 -8.36 -0.98
C ARG A 126 -16.34 -6.92 -0.74
N VAL A 127 -17.28 -6.01 -0.98
CA VAL A 127 -17.18 -4.61 -0.59
C VAL A 127 -17.68 -4.48 0.85
N ILE A 128 -16.86 -3.92 1.73
CA ILE A 128 -17.18 -3.68 3.15
C ILE A 128 -17.52 -2.23 3.45
N GLY A 129 -17.18 -1.33 2.55
CA GLY A 129 -17.54 0.08 2.61
C GLY A 129 -17.19 0.78 1.31
N ALA A 130 -17.85 1.88 1.02
CA ALA A 130 -17.57 2.67 -0.17
C ALA A 130 -18.00 4.12 0.02
N SER A 131 -17.37 5.03 -0.72
CA SER A 131 -17.80 6.40 -0.83
C SER A 131 -19.16 6.51 -1.57
N PRO A 132 -19.93 7.62 -1.43
CA PRO A 132 -21.32 7.68 -1.85
C PRO A 132 -21.60 7.38 -3.33
N TYR A 133 -20.62 7.65 -4.20
CA TYR A 133 -20.78 7.44 -5.65
C TYR A 133 -19.89 6.33 -6.21
N ALA A 134 -19.16 5.61 -5.36
CA ALA A 134 -18.27 4.51 -5.75
C ALA A 134 -18.99 3.40 -6.52
N TRP A 135 -20.30 3.20 -6.27
CA TRP A 135 -21.13 2.20 -6.94
C TRP A 135 -21.12 2.30 -8.47
N ARG A 136 -20.87 3.50 -9.03
CA ARG A 136 -20.76 3.70 -10.48
C ARG A 136 -19.60 2.92 -11.09
N TRP A 137 -18.57 2.66 -10.32
CA TRP A 137 -17.32 2.03 -10.72
C TRP A 137 -17.22 0.60 -10.22
N LEU A 138 -17.98 0.26 -9.17
CA LEU A 138 -18.03 -1.08 -8.62
C LEU A 138 -19.04 -1.94 -9.39
N GLY A 139 -18.70 -3.18 -9.63
CA GLY A 139 -19.57 -4.15 -10.25
C GLY A 139 -18.90 -5.51 -10.22
N ARG A 140 -19.68 -6.55 -10.16
CA ARG A 140 -19.20 -7.91 -10.38
C ARG A 140 -19.40 -8.30 -11.84
N TYR A 141 -18.53 -9.16 -12.33
CA TYR A 141 -18.68 -9.74 -13.65
C TYR A 141 -19.37 -11.09 -13.53
N ALA A 142 -20.52 -11.26 -14.19
CA ALA A 142 -21.16 -12.55 -14.36
C ALA A 142 -20.80 -13.12 -15.73
N LYS A 143 -20.50 -14.41 -15.77
CA LYS A 143 -20.23 -15.12 -17.02
C LYS A 143 -21.56 -15.63 -17.58
N HIS A 144 -21.97 -15.10 -18.75
CA HIS A 144 -23.10 -15.63 -19.49
C HIS A 144 -22.82 -17.06 -20.03
N PRO A 145 -23.86 -17.86 -20.28
CA PRO A 145 -23.70 -19.17 -20.88
C PRO A 145 -22.93 -19.18 -22.22
N GLY A 146 -22.89 -18.04 -22.91
CA GLY A 146 -22.10 -17.82 -24.14
C GLY A 146 -20.64 -17.41 -23.92
N GLY A 147 -20.15 -17.38 -22.67
CA GLY A 147 -18.75 -17.05 -22.34
C GLY A 147 -18.44 -15.55 -22.23
N ALA A 148 -19.36 -14.67 -22.61
CA ALA A 148 -19.20 -13.23 -22.43
C ALA A 148 -19.26 -12.85 -20.94
N LEU A 149 -18.44 -11.88 -20.55
CA LEU A 149 -18.50 -11.29 -19.21
C LEU A 149 -19.40 -10.05 -19.26
N GLU A 150 -20.44 -10.04 -18.45
CA GLU A 150 -21.29 -8.88 -18.22
C GLU A 150 -21.02 -8.29 -16.86
N ARG A 151 -20.89 -6.97 -16.81
CA ARG A 151 -20.73 -6.23 -15.56
C ARG A 151 -22.12 -6.01 -14.94
N ILE A 152 -22.33 -6.59 -13.76
CA ILE A 152 -23.53 -6.37 -12.96
C ILE A 152 -23.22 -5.25 -11.95
N PRO A 153 -23.92 -4.10 -12.01
CA PRO A 153 -23.74 -3.04 -11.02
C PRO A 153 -24.05 -3.54 -9.60
N VAL A 154 -23.32 -3.07 -8.63
CA VAL A 154 -23.48 -3.47 -7.22
C VAL A 154 -24.86 -3.11 -6.66
N GLU A 155 -25.53 -2.10 -7.23
CA GLU A 155 -26.89 -1.69 -6.83
C GLU A 155 -27.95 -2.80 -6.93
N ILE A 156 -27.72 -3.81 -7.76
CA ILE A 156 -28.68 -4.93 -7.90
C ILE A 156 -28.67 -5.81 -6.64
N ASP A 157 -27.59 -5.79 -5.86
CA ASP A 157 -27.42 -6.60 -4.64
C ASP A 157 -27.75 -5.83 -3.34
N GLY A 158 -28.20 -4.57 -3.43
CA GLY A 158 -28.54 -3.71 -2.29
C GLY A 158 -27.59 -2.54 -2.08
N PRO A 159 -27.93 -1.60 -1.20
CA PRO A 159 -27.12 -0.42 -0.93
C PRO A 159 -25.79 -0.82 -0.30
N LEU A 160 -24.69 -0.20 -0.77
CA LEU A 160 -23.39 -0.35 -0.16
C LEU A 160 -23.40 0.20 1.27
N PRO A 161 -22.82 -0.51 2.24
CA PRO A 161 -22.67 0.03 3.58
C PRO A 161 -21.79 1.28 3.52
N PRO A 162 -22.15 2.36 4.24
CA PRO A 162 -21.31 3.56 4.31
C PRO A 162 -19.98 3.21 4.96
N LEU A 163 -18.91 3.88 4.54
CA LEU A 163 -17.62 3.83 5.23
C LEU A 163 -17.81 4.35 6.65
N GLY A 164 -17.98 3.46 7.61
CA GLY A 164 -17.96 3.80 9.02
C GLY A 164 -16.54 4.08 9.47
N LEU A 165 -16.24 5.34 9.75
CA LEU A 165 -14.95 5.75 10.33
C LEU A 165 -14.61 5.05 11.67
N GLY A 166 -15.59 4.38 12.30
CA GLY A 166 -15.43 3.64 13.56
C GLY A 166 -15.07 2.15 13.42
N ALA A 167 -15.13 1.57 12.22
CA ALA A 167 -14.84 0.15 12.00
C ALA A 167 -13.40 -0.13 11.53
N MET A 168 -12.58 0.90 11.41
CA MET A 168 -11.18 0.78 10.96
C MET A 168 -10.17 0.57 12.09
N ILE A 169 -10.61 0.57 13.37
CA ILE A 169 -9.69 0.50 14.53
C ILE A 169 -10.29 -0.45 15.59
N GLU A 170 -10.41 -1.72 15.32
CA GLU A 170 -10.45 -2.79 16.29
C GLU A 170 -9.75 -4.04 15.78
#